data_66f6b72e1f55bd0e8464dab69a9fedce
#
_entry.id   66f6b72e1f55bd0e8464dab69a9fedce
#
_cell.length_a   1.000
_cell.length_b   1.000
_cell.length_c   1.000
_cell.angle_alpha   90.00
_cell.angle_beta   90.00
_cell.angle_gamma   90.00
#
_symmetry.space_group_name_H-M   'P 1'
#
loop_
_entity.id
_entity.type
_entity.pdbx_description
1 polymer ?
#
loop_
_entity_poly.entity_id
_entity_poly.type
_entity_poly.pdbx_seq_one_letter_code
_entity_poly.pdbx_strand_id
1 'polypeptide(L)'
;MTHRKRFYEAVTHGQPDRAVYDLCGSPQTNVDDESTRRELAELLGAEGEKQGLFNVDERVLKALDIDIRRIGGMPTPPTAHARTENGISYDNWGIGYRVVNGHGEICVNPLRDSTIDEMLAYEFPDPEKIDRKLIEAWTEQAKDLHEHTDYAVVAEHPVLGVFELGCWLLGFDDYLYRLAGEPEFVHAFSQRVLDYQKRVIDVYYGLLGKYIDCTTSGDDFGTQKGPFMSTAMFDEFIKPYLKERVRYTKRYTDAFYKHHTCGSVYHFIPALIDCGVDILNPIQPGVYMMECERLKADFGDKIAFWGGIDTQHLLPEGSEQEVKDAVKHILSVMDKNGGYILSPAHTIQYDVPARNVIAIYRGADEFYRKQI
;
A
#
# COMPACT_ATOMS: atom_id res chain seq x y z
N MET A 1 9.53 20.58 -13.42
CA MET A 1 8.17 19.99 -13.55
C MET A 1 7.45 20.15 -12.22
N THR A 2 6.09 20.26 -12.16
CA THR A 2 5.36 20.21 -10.88
C THR A 2 5.30 18.80 -10.35
N HIS A 3 5.09 18.62 -9.03
CA HIS A 3 5.04 17.31 -8.38
C HIS A 3 3.96 16.39 -9.00
N ARG A 4 2.73 16.88 -9.12
CA ARG A 4 1.61 16.15 -9.73
C ARG A 4 1.89 15.78 -11.19
N LYS A 5 2.42 16.71 -11.98
CA LYS A 5 2.77 16.43 -13.38
C LYS A 5 3.86 15.36 -13.47
N ARG A 6 4.86 15.40 -12.60
CA ARG A 6 5.92 14.38 -12.52
C ARG A 6 5.35 13.01 -12.22
N PHE A 7 4.39 12.93 -11.28
CA PHE A 7 3.69 11.69 -10.95
C PHE A 7 2.94 11.12 -12.16
N TYR A 8 2.15 11.94 -12.85
CA TYR A 8 1.44 11.52 -14.07
C TYR A 8 2.39 11.07 -15.17
N GLU A 9 3.43 11.83 -15.47
CA GLU A 9 4.43 11.47 -16.47
C GLU A 9 5.12 10.14 -16.12
N ALA A 10 5.49 9.94 -14.84
CA ALA A 10 6.10 8.69 -14.41
C ALA A 10 5.14 7.50 -14.59
N VAL A 11 3.91 7.58 -14.09
CA VAL A 11 2.96 6.46 -14.11
C VAL A 11 2.49 6.13 -15.53
N THR A 12 2.42 7.11 -16.43
CA THR A 12 2.06 6.91 -17.85
C THR A 12 3.26 6.57 -18.75
N HIS A 13 4.39 6.17 -18.17
CA HIS A 13 5.61 5.81 -18.90
C HIS A 13 6.16 6.92 -19.79
N GLY A 14 5.91 8.18 -19.42
CA GLY A 14 6.63 9.34 -19.94
C GLY A 14 7.99 9.49 -19.28
N GLN A 15 8.77 10.50 -19.69
CA GLN A 15 10.07 10.80 -19.09
C GLN A 15 9.98 12.05 -18.22
N PRO A 16 9.79 11.93 -16.88
CA PRO A 16 9.82 13.08 -15.99
C PRO A 16 11.23 13.67 -15.88
N ASP A 17 11.33 14.86 -15.30
CA ASP A 17 12.63 15.54 -15.03
C ASP A 17 13.47 14.81 -13.97
N ARG A 18 12.85 14.03 -13.12
CA ARG A 18 13.42 13.05 -12.16
C ARG A 18 12.37 12.02 -11.79
N ALA A 19 12.77 10.90 -11.18
CA ALA A 19 11.82 9.98 -10.58
C ALA A 19 10.92 10.69 -9.54
N VAL A 20 9.72 10.19 -9.37
CA VAL A 20 8.84 10.62 -8.26
C VAL A 20 9.44 10.17 -6.94
N TYR A 21 9.48 11.07 -5.95
CA TYR A 21 9.92 10.76 -4.59
C TYR A 21 8.72 10.55 -3.68
N ASP A 22 8.73 9.46 -2.95
CA ASP A 22 7.71 9.15 -1.95
C ASP A 22 8.30 8.79 -0.59
N LEU A 23 7.73 9.38 0.44
CA LEU A 23 7.81 9.02 1.85
C LEU A 23 6.44 9.28 2.46
N CYS A 24 5.87 8.30 3.13
CA CYS A 24 4.54 8.38 3.75
C CYS A 24 3.35 8.59 2.77
N GLY A 25 3.55 8.46 1.47
CA GLY A 25 2.49 8.57 0.46
C GLY A 25 1.56 7.35 0.38
N SER A 26 1.89 6.30 1.12
CA SER A 26 1.01 5.16 1.33
C SER A 26 1.21 4.58 2.74
N PRO A 27 0.28 3.76 3.27
CA PRO A 27 0.49 3.07 4.55
C PRO A 27 1.80 2.28 4.60
N GLN A 28 2.17 1.69 3.48
CA GLN A 28 3.35 0.84 3.35
C GLN A 28 4.67 1.60 3.17
N THR A 29 4.66 2.92 3.04
CA THR A 29 5.86 3.76 2.96
C THR A 29 5.99 4.73 4.14
N ASN A 30 5.31 4.40 5.23
CA ASN A 30 5.24 5.19 6.44
C ASN A 30 6.55 5.14 7.26
N VAL A 31 6.72 6.08 8.19
CA VAL A 31 7.76 6.02 9.23
C VAL A 31 7.03 5.76 10.55
N ASP A 32 7.04 4.52 11.03
CA ASP A 32 6.22 4.12 12.19
C ASP A 32 6.85 4.54 13.52
N ASP A 33 8.17 4.56 13.61
CA ASP A 33 8.85 4.90 14.84
C ASP A 33 8.85 6.41 15.11
N GLU A 34 8.38 6.80 16.31
CA GLU A 34 8.32 8.19 16.72
C GLU A 34 9.70 8.83 16.89
N SER A 35 10.69 8.06 17.37
CA SER A 35 12.05 8.57 17.56
C SER A 35 12.71 8.88 16.22
N THR A 36 12.51 8.02 15.21
CA THR A 36 12.98 8.23 13.86
C THR A 36 12.32 9.46 13.21
N ARG A 37 11.01 9.66 13.41
CA ARG A 37 10.31 10.87 12.91
C ARG A 37 10.87 12.14 13.52
N ARG A 38 11.17 12.13 14.84
CA ARG A 38 11.76 13.27 15.55
C ARG A 38 13.17 13.57 15.05
N GLU A 39 14.02 12.54 14.92
CA GLU A 39 15.38 12.69 14.41
C GLU A 39 15.39 13.20 12.96
N LEU A 40 14.45 12.76 12.11
CA LEU A 40 14.27 13.31 10.76
C LEU A 40 14.00 14.81 10.79
N ALA A 41 13.10 15.26 11.67
CA ALA A 41 12.76 16.67 11.81
C ALA A 41 13.96 17.48 12.30
N GLU A 42 14.71 16.98 13.28
CA GLU A 42 15.92 17.61 13.82
C GLU A 42 17.01 17.76 12.74
N LEU A 43 17.35 16.67 12.05
CA LEU A 43 18.40 16.65 11.01
C LEU A 43 18.08 17.54 9.80
N LEU A 44 16.79 17.76 9.52
CA LEU A 44 16.34 18.60 8.41
C LEU A 44 15.97 20.03 8.84
N GLY A 45 16.18 20.40 10.11
CA GLY A 45 15.84 21.72 10.64
C GLY A 45 14.33 21.99 10.60
N ALA A 46 13.52 20.96 10.70
CA ALA A 46 12.05 20.99 10.65
C ALA A 46 11.43 20.87 12.05
N GLU A 47 12.13 21.28 13.09
CA GLU A 47 11.67 21.21 14.49
C GLU A 47 10.48 22.13 14.78
N GLY A 48 9.62 21.66 15.66
CA GLY A 48 8.51 22.42 16.28
C GLY A 48 7.28 22.60 15.38
N GLU A 49 6.18 22.08 15.87
CA GLU A 49 4.77 22.28 15.51
C GLU A 49 4.25 21.89 14.12
N LYS A 50 3.49 20.90 14.14
CA LYS A 50 2.45 20.28 13.33
C LYS A 50 2.89 18.99 12.70
N GLN A 51 2.42 17.92 13.33
CA GLN A 51 2.31 16.62 12.67
C GLN A 51 1.58 16.80 11.34
N GLY A 52 2.21 16.36 10.25
CA GLY A 52 1.55 16.19 8.98
C GLY A 52 0.40 15.18 9.11
N LEU A 53 -0.39 15.00 8.07
CA LEU A 53 -1.57 14.15 8.05
C LEU A 53 -1.33 12.71 8.54
N PHE A 54 -0.08 12.22 8.50
CA PHE A 54 0.30 10.85 8.89
C PHE A 54 1.58 10.82 9.74
N ASN A 55 1.63 11.61 10.80
CA ASN A 55 2.68 11.63 11.81
C ASN A 55 4.07 12.11 11.35
N VAL A 56 4.32 12.34 10.08
CA VAL A 56 5.55 12.99 9.59
C VAL A 56 5.27 14.46 9.33
N ASP A 57 6.13 15.32 9.85
CA ASP A 57 5.99 16.77 9.69
C ASP A 57 6.05 17.16 8.21
N GLU A 58 5.10 18.00 7.78
CA GLU A 58 5.02 18.48 6.39
C GLU A 58 6.33 19.18 5.94
N ARG A 59 7.08 19.79 6.87
CA ARG A 59 8.38 20.41 6.58
C ARG A 59 9.46 19.38 6.25
N VAL A 60 9.39 18.17 6.83
CA VAL A 60 10.25 17.03 6.47
C VAL A 60 9.99 16.62 5.03
N LEU A 61 8.71 16.45 4.67
CA LEU A 61 8.34 16.10 3.30
C LEU A 61 8.76 17.16 2.30
N LYS A 62 8.62 18.45 2.64
CA LYS A 62 9.10 19.56 1.81
C LYS A 62 10.63 19.62 1.71
N ALA A 63 11.35 19.39 2.80
CA ALA A 63 12.82 19.41 2.81
C ALA A 63 13.43 18.27 1.97
N LEU A 64 12.71 17.16 1.83
CA LEU A 64 13.08 16.00 1.00
C LEU A 64 12.48 16.07 -0.42
N ASP A 65 11.78 17.15 -0.77
CA ASP A 65 11.11 17.36 -2.07
C ASP A 65 10.17 16.22 -2.46
N ILE A 66 9.39 15.70 -1.47
CA ILE A 66 8.46 14.57 -1.67
C ILE A 66 7.27 15.03 -2.52
N ASP A 67 6.97 14.25 -3.56
CA ASP A 67 5.96 14.57 -4.58
C ASP A 67 4.52 14.24 -4.17
N ILE A 68 4.34 13.37 -3.18
CA ILE A 68 3.07 12.74 -2.83
C ILE A 68 2.56 13.25 -1.48
N ARG A 69 1.21 13.40 -1.38
CA ARG A 69 0.50 13.60 -0.10
C ARG A 69 -0.62 12.57 0.01
N ARG A 70 -0.65 11.85 1.13
CA ARG A 70 -1.65 10.82 1.40
C ARG A 70 -2.85 11.40 2.15
N ILE A 71 -4.03 10.87 1.83
CA ILE A 71 -5.28 11.16 2.55
C ILE A 71 -6.07 9.86 2.77
N GLY A 72 -7.10 9.94 3.61
CA GLY A 72 -8.06 8.86 3.79
C GLY A 72 -7.61 7.77 4.76
N GLY A 73 -8.25 6.63 4.65
CA GLY A 73 -8.05 5.46 5.50
C GLY A 73 -9.16 4.45 5.29
N MET A 74 -9.20 3.40 6.11
CA MET A 74 -10.25 2.39 6.10
C MET A 74 -11.36 2.73 7.10
N PRO A 75 -12.52 3.27 6.65
CA PRO A 75 -13.60 3.68 7.53
C PRO A 75 -14.48 2.49 7.93
N THR A 76 -13.89 1.47 8.56
CA THR A 76 -14.61 0.25 8.95
C THR A 76 -15.72 0.57 9.93
N PRO A 77 -16.99 0.25 9.60
CA PRO A 77 -18.13 0.55 10.47
C PRO A 77 -18.05 -0.19 11.81
N PRO A 78 -18.57 0.41 12.90
CA PRO A 78 -18.59 -0.24 14.21
C PRO A 78 -19.53 -1.46 14.23
N THR A 79 -19.11 -2.51 14.96
CA THR A 79 -19.91 -3.71 15.22
C THR A 79 -19.88 -4.06 16.70
N ALA A 80 -20.73 -5.00 17.12
CA ALA A 80 -20.69 -5.57 18.45
C ALA A 80 -19.45 -6.45 18.70
N HIS A 81 -18.69 -6.78 17.66
CA HIS A 81 -17.47 -7.56 17.79
C HIS A 81 -16.35 -6.78 18.49
N ALA A 82 -16.26 -5.45 18.24
CA ALA A 82 -15.21 -4.61 18.81
C ALA A 82 -15.30 -4.56 20.34
N ARG A 83 -14.35 -5.20 21.00
CA ARG A 83 -14.27 -5.30 22.47
C ARG A 83 -12.85 -5.63 22.90
N THR A 84 -12.58 -5.49 24.20
CA THR A 84 -11.38 -6.06 24.82
C THR A 84 -11.82 -7.04 25.89
N GLU A 85 -11.31 -8.28 25.82
CA GLU A 85 -11.68 -9.34 26.71
C GLU A 85 -10.48 -10.26 26.96
N ASN A 86 -10.18 -10.60 28.23
CA ASN A 86 -9.06 -11.48 28.63
C ASN A 86 -7.70 -11.10 28.01
N GLY A 87 -7.40 -9.80 27.85
CA GLY A 87 -6.15 -9.32 27.26
C GLY A 87 -6.07 -9.45 25.73
N ILE A 88 -7.20 -9.76 25.07
CA ILE A 88 -7.36 -9.78 23.62
C ILE A 88 -8.21 -8.59 23.20
N SER A 89 -7.73 -7.81 22.23
CA SER A 89 -8.48 -6.73 21.59
C SER A 89 -9.11 -7.25 20.30
N TYR A 90 -10.41 -7.12 20.16
CA TYR A 90 -11.15 -7.52 18.98
C TYR A 90 -11.51 -6.31 18.15
N ASP A 91 -11.29 -6.38 16.84
CA ASP A 91 -11.69 -5.32 15.90
C ASP A 91 -13.17 -5.42 15.47
N ASN A 92 -13.57 -4.56 14.55
CA ASN A 92 -14.94 -4.56 14.02
C ASN A 92 -15.27 -5.78 13.13
N TRP A 93 -14.27 -6.55 12.72
CA TRP A 93 -14.45 -7.83 12.02
C TRP A 93 -14.51 -9.01 12.99
N GLY A 94 -14.29 -8.80 14.30
CA GLY A 94 -14.20 -9.84 15.30
C GLY A 94 -12.84 -10.55 15.31
N ILE A 95 -11.85 -10.05 14.58
CA ILE A 95 -10.48 -10.56 14.62
C ILE A 95 -9.87 -10.18 15.95
N GLY A 96 -9.32 -11.15 16.67
CA GLY A 96 -8.71 -10.92 17.98
C GLY A 96 -7.20 -10.78 17.91
N TYR A 97 -6.69 -9.75 18.56
CA TYR A 97 -5.27 -9.41 18.60
C TYR A 97 -4.73 -9.47 20.03
N ARG A 98 -3.52 -10.00 20.17
CA ARG A 98 -2.74 -9.95 21.41
C ARG A 98 -1.44 -9.21 21.16
N VAL A 99 -1.03 -8.37 22.10
CA VAL A 99 0.26 -7.68 22.02
C VAL A 99 1.37 -8.65 22.38
N VAL A 100 2.29 -8.90 21.45
CA VAL A 100 3.50 -9.70 21.63
C VAL A 100 4.70 -8.84 21.22
N ASN A 101 5.64 -8.63 22.13
CA ASN A 101 6.82 -7.79 21.90
C ASN A 101 6.49 -6.37 21.35
N GLY A 102 5.38 -5.78 21.79
CA GLY A 102 4.94 -4.46 21.36
C GLY A 102 4.11 -4.43 20.07
N HIS A 103 3.92 -5.56 19.40
CA HIS A 103 3.13 -5.69 18.17
C HIS A 103 1.84 -6.46 18.39
N GLY A 104 0.78 -6.05 17.70
CA GLY A 104 -0.50 -6.76 17.69
C GLY A 104 -0.44 -7.99 16.77
N GLU A 105 -0.50 -9.19 17.35
CA GLU A 105 -0.55 -10.44 16.59
C GLU A 105 -1.97 -11.01 16.59
N ILE A 106 -2.44 -11.49 15.44
CA ILE A 106 -3.74 -12.16 15.32
C ILE A 106 -3.68 -13.47 16.10
N CYS A 107 -4.60 -13.64 17.03
CA CYS A 107 -4.72 -14.85 17.85
C CYS A 107 -6.13 -15.44 17.85
N VAL A 108 -7.12 -14.75 17.27
CA VAL A 108 -8.48 -15.26 17.08
C VAL A 108 -8.94 -14.96 15.65
N ASN A 109 -9.31 -16.01 14.94
CA ASN A 109 -9.89 -15.97 13.61
C ASN A 109 -11.37 -16.37 13.75
N PRO A 110 -12.33 -15.44 13.65
CA PRO A 110 -13.72 -15.66 14.04
C PRO A 110 -14.48 -16.66 13.14
N LEU A 111 -14.00 -16.91 11.93
CA LEU A 111 -14.61 -17.83 10.97
C LEU A 111 -13.80 -19.12 10.76
N ARG A 112 -12.79 -19.37 11.61
CA ARG A 112 -12.03 -20.62 11.55
C ARG A 112 -12.96 -21.84 11.66
N ASP A 113 -12.73 -22.85 10.83
CA ASP A 113 -13.51 -24.08 10.76
C ASP A 113 -15.02 -23.91 10.50
N SER A 114 -15.48 -22.71 10.10
CA SER A 114 -16.89 -22.45 9.82
C SER A 114 -17.40 -23.17 8.57
N THR A 115 -18.64 -23.57 8.59
CA THR A 115 -19.39 -24.00 7.41
C THR A 115 -19.75 -22.80 6.52
N ILE A 116 -20.20 -23.05 5.28
CA ILE A 116 -20.69 -21.99 4.38
C ILE A 116 -21.86 -21.22 5.05
N ASP A 117 -22.81 -21.94 5.65
CA ASP A 117 -23.98 -21.32 6.30
C ASP A 117 -23.58 -20.42 7.47
N GLU A 118 -22.65 -20.88 8.31
CA GLU A 118 -22.11 -20.06 9.42
C GLU A 118 -21.37 -18.82 8.91
N MET A 119 -20.52 -18.99 7.87
CA MET A 119 -19.84 -17.87 7.23
C MET A 119 -20.81 -16.87 6.63
N LEU A 120 -21.88 -17.34 5.97
CA LEU A 120 -22.91 -16.47 5.39
C LEU A 120 -23.75 -15.77 6.46
N ALA A 121 -23.96 -16.41 7.62
CA ALA A 121 -24.69 -15.83 8.74
C ALA A 121 -23.85 -14.88 9.61
N TYR A 122 -22.52 -14.91 9.49
CA TYR A 122 -21.61 -14.07 10.30
C TYR A 122 -21.85 -12.58 10.04
N GLU A 123 -21.88 -11.76 11.09
CA GLU A 123 -22.10 -10.32 10.97
C GLU A 123 -20.84 -9.61 10.44
N PHE A 124 -20.89 -9.13 9.20
CA PHE A 124 -19.88 -8.19 8.65
C PHE A 124 -20.19 -6.77 9.10
N PRO A 125 -19.18 -5.87 9.19
CA PRO A 125 -19.42 -4.45 9.37
C PRO A 125 -20.44 -3.93 8.34
N ASP A 126 -21.45 -3.16 8.77
CA ASP A 126 -22.50 -2.67 7.90
C ASP A 126 -22.09 -1.36 7.22
N PRO A 127 -21.86 -1.32 5.89
CA PRO A 127 -21.47 -0.11 5.18
C PRO A 127 -22.43 1.09 5.32
N GLU A 128 -23.69 0.86 5.69
CA GLU A 128 -24.63 1.97 5.94
C GLU A 128 -24.34 2.72 7.25
N LYS A 129 -23.56 2.10 8.14
CA LYS A 129 -23.11 2.70 9.41
C LYS A 129 -21.72 3.39 9.30
N ILE A 130 -21.19 3.54 8.09
CA ILE A 130 -19.94 4.27 7.87
C ILE A 130 -20.05 5.69 8.42
N ASP A 131 -19.02 6.14 9.12
CA ASP A 131 -18.93 7.55 9.53
C ASP A 131 -18.69 8.45 8.30
N ARG A 132 -19.78 8.95 7.73
CA ARG A 132 -19.71 9.85 6.57
C ARG A 132 -19.00 11.16 6.87
N LYS A 133 -19.05 11.66 8.12
CA LYS A 133 -18.37 12.90 8.51
C LYS A 133 -16.85 12.74 8.45
N LEU A 134 -16.35 11.56 8.79
CA LEU A 134 -14.92 11.23 8.63
C LEU A 134 -14.51 11.28 7.16
N ILE A 135 -15.31 10.67 6.26
CA ILE A 135 -15.03 10.70 4.82
C ILE A 135 -15.17 12.12 4.25
N GLU A 136 -16.15 12.89 4.71
CA GLU A 136 -16.32 14.31 4.33
C GLU A 136 -15.09 15.14 4.77
N ALA A 137 -14.54 14.91 5.97
CA ALA A 137 -13.32 15.56 6.42
C ALA A 137 -12.10 15.19 5.53
N TRP A 138 -11.95 13.93 5.16
CA TRP A 138 -10.93 13.51 4.19
C TRP A 138 -11.15 14.10 2.81
N THR A 139 -12.41 14.26 2.39
CA THR A 139 -12.76 14.89 1.12
C THR A 139 -12.34 16.35 1.07
N GLU A 140 -12.57 17.11 2.14
CA GLU A 140 -12.13 18.51 2.21
C GLU A 140 -10.60 18.63 2.21
N GLN A 141 -9.89 17.70 2.87
CA GLN A 141 -8.43 17.64 2.82
C GLN A 141 -7.92 17.31 1.40
N ALA A 142 -8.53 16.30 0.74
CA ALA A 142 -8.18 15.95 -0.64
C ALA A 142 -8.40 17.11 -1.59
N LYS A 143 -9.54 17.80 -1.45
CA LYS A 143 -9.89 18.98 -2.24
C LYS A 143 -8.90 20.11 -2.04
N ASP A 144 -8.55 20.43 -0.81
CA ASP A 144 -7.57 21.48 -0.49
C ASP A 144 -6.20 21.19 -1.13
N LEU A 145 -5.70 19.95 -0.97
CA LEU A 145 -4.46 19.51 -1.61
C LEU A 145 -4.54 19.57 -3.14
N HIS A 146 -5.67 19.13 -3.71
CA HIS A 146 -5.86 19.08 -5.16
C HIS A 146 -5.95 20.46 -5.79
N GLU A 147 -6.68 21.40 -5.17
CA GLU A 147 -6.97 22.72 -5.71
C GLU A 147 -5.89 23.76 -5.38
N HIS A 148 -5.19 23.63 -4.23
CA HIS A 148 -4.29 24.65 -3.73
C HIS A 148 -2.82 24.25 -3.69
N THR A 149 -2.49 23.00 -4.10
CA THR A 149 -1.10 22.53 -4.19
C THR A 149 -0.83 21.84 -5.52
N ASP A 150 0.42 21.57 -5.81
CA ASP A 150 0.85 20.80 -6.98
C ASP A 150 1.33 19.37 -6.65
N TYR A 151 1.13 18.92 -5.41
CA TYR A 151 1.43 17.55 -5.02
C TYR A 151 0.45 16.55 -5.64
N ALA A 152 0.91 15.31 -5.88
CA ALA A 152 0.03 14.20 -6.20
C ALA A 152 -0.74 13.75 -4.94
N VAL A 153 -2.06 13.69 -5.04
CA VAL A 153 -2.95 13.31 -3.93
C VAL A 153 -3.24 11.81 -4.02
N VAL A 154 -2.80 11.06 -3.01
CA VAL A 154 -2.95 9.61 -2.96
C VAL A 154 -3.93 9.22 -1.85
N ALA A 155 -5.02 8.55 -2.20
CA ALA A 155 -5.98 8.05 -1.23
C ALA A 155 -5.67 6.62 -0.82
N GLU A 156 -5.75 6.34 0.47
CA GLU A 156 -5.77 4.97 0.96
C GLU A 156 -7.06 4.28 0.52
N HIS A 157 -6.97 3.05 -0.01
CA HIS A 157 -8.17 2.30 -0.40
C HIS A 157 -8.98 1.93 0.85
N PRO A 158 -10.32 2.13 0.82
CA PRO A 158 -11.13 2.03 2.03
C PRO A 158 -11.39 0.60 2.52
N VAL A 159 -10.92 -0.42 1.81
CA VAL A 159 -11.17 -1.84 2.12
C VAL A 159 -9.94 -2.71 1.85
N LEU A 160 -9.85 -3.79 2.62
CA LEU A 160 -8.82 -4.83 2.46
C LEU A 160 -9.07 -5.70 1.22
N GLY A 161 -8.05 -6.45 0.78
CA GLY A 161 -8.15 -7.48 -0.23
C GLY A 161 -8.95 -8.71 0.22
N VAL A 162 -9.39 -9.53 -0.72
CA VAL A 162 -10.17 -10.74 -0.41
C VAL A 162 -9.30 -11.83 0.22
N PHE A 163 -8.02 -11.91 -0.18
CA PHE A 163 -7.11 -12.94 0.31
C PHE A 163 -6.65 -12.65 1.73
N GLU A 164 -6.13 -11.45 2.01
CA GLU A 164 -5.72 -11.08 3.36
C GLU A 164 -6.87 -11.13 4.35
N LEU A 165 -8.03 -10.58 3.99
CA LEU A 165 -9.20 -10.62 4.85
C LEU A 165 -9.65 -12.08 5.10
N GLY A 166 -9.54 -12.96 4.09
CA GLY A 166 -9.74 -14.39 4.24
C GLY A 166 -8.78 -15.02 5.24
N CYS A 167 -7.48 -14.74 5.11
CA CYS A 167 -6.46 -15.21 6.05
C CYS A 167 -6.70 -14.71 7.49
N TRP A 168 -7.19 -13.49 7.66
CA TRP A 168 -7.42 -12.92 8.98
C TRP A 168 -8.72 -13.43 9.64
N LEU A 169 -9.78 -13.65 8.85
CA LEU A 169 -11.05 -14.15 9.38
C LEU A 169 -11.07 -15.66 9.59
N LEU A 170 -10.46 -16.43 8.69
CA LEU A 170 -10.49 -17.91 8.71
C LEU A 170 -9.24 -18.51 9.38
N GLY A 171 -8.14 -17.77 9.40
CA GLY A 171 -6.82 -18.29 9.69
C GLY A 171 -6.07 -18.64 8.40
N PHE A 172 -4.77 -18.36 8.40
CA PHE A 172 -3.94 -18.51 7.20
C PHE A 172 -3.91 -19.95 6.67
N ASP A 173 -3.77 -20.92 7.58
CA ASP A 173 -3.75 -22.35 7.26
C ASP A 173 -5.11 -22.87 6.80
N ASP A 174 -6.21 -22.49 7.46
CA ASP A 174 -7.58 -22.88 7.08
C ASP A 174 -7.95 -22.29 5.71
N TYR A 175 -7.66 -21.00 5.46
CA TYR A 175 -7.98 -20.40 4.18
C TYR A 175 -7.19 -21.00 3.01
N LEU A 176 -5.89 -21.30 3.19
CA LEU A 176 -5.11 -22.00 2.18
C LEU A 176 -5.60 -23.43 1.92
N TYR A 177 -6.04 -24.15 2.97
CA TYR A 177 -6.66 -25.46 2.82
C TYR A 177 -7.94 -25.37 1.98
N ARG A 178 -8.79 -24.39 2.23
CA ARG A 178 -10.04 -24.17 1.47
C ARG A 178 -9.80 -23.76 0.03
N LEU A 179 -8.81 -22.93 -0.24
CA LEU A 179 -8.37 -22.61 -1.62
C LEU A 179 -7.99 -23.88 -2.40
N ALA A 180 -7.47 -24.89 -1.73
CA ALA A 180 -7.06 -26.15 -2.36
C ALA A 180 -8.21 -27.18 -2.52
N GLY A 181 -9.24 -27.12 -1.67
CA GLY A 181 -10.23 -28.20 -1.60
C GLY A 181 -11.70 -27.82 -1.50
N GLU A 182 -12.01 -26.53 -1.24
CA GLU A 182 -13.39 -26.06 -1.01
C GLU A 182 -13.76 -24.85 -1.91
N PRO A 183 -13.76 -24.99 -3.22
CA PRO A 183 -13.96 -23.86 -4.15
C PRO A 183 -15.29 -23.14 -3.94
N GLU A 184 -16.37 -23.84 -3.61
CA GLU A 184 -17.69 -23.25 -3.35
C GLU A 184 -17.65 -22.32 -2.14
N PHE A 185 -16.95 -22.70 -1.06
CA PHE A 185 -16.77 -21.85 0.12
C PHE A 185 -16.00 -20.58 -0.24
N VAL A 186 -14.86 -20.75 -0.94
CA VAL A 186 -13.98 -19.62 -1.32
C VAL A 186 -14.72 -18.63 -2.20
N HIS A 187 -15.48 -19.09 -3.18
CA HIS A 187 -16.27 -18.22 -4.05
C HIS A 187 -17.39 -17.49 -3.28
N ALA A 188 -18.11 -18.20 -2.41
CA ALA A 188 -19.16 -17.60 -1.58
C ALA A 188 -18.60 -16.52 -0.65
N PHE A 189 -17.47 -16.81 0.02
CA PHE A 189 -16.75 -15.85 0.86
C PHE A 189 -16.28 -14.62 0.08
N SER A 190 -15.55 -14.84 -1.02
CA SER A 190 -14.99 -13.76 -1.83
C SER A 190 -16.07 -12.87 -2.45
N GLN A 191 -17.19 -13.44 -2.87
CA GLN A 191 -18.34 -12.68 -3.37
C GLN A 191 -18.93 -11.80 -2.28
N ARG A 192 -19.11 -12.33 -1.08
CA ARG A 192 -19.62 -11.57 0.06
C ARG A 192 -18.70 -10.42 0.46
N VAL A 193 -17.38 -10.65 0.45
CA VAL A 193 -16.39 -9.59 0.69
C VAL A 193 -16.46 -8.54 -0.41
N LEU A 194 -16.54 -8.94 -1.67
CA LEU A 194 -16.66 -8.00 -2.80
C LEU A 194 -17.93 -7.13 -2.71
N ASP A 195 -19.06 -7.72 -2.31
CA ASP A 195 -20.33 -6.97 -2.15
C ASP A 195 -20.21 -5.92 -1.02
N TYR A 196 -19.55 -6.26 0.08
CA TYR A 196 -19.20 -5.30 1.13
C TYR A 196 -18.29 -4.20 0.58
N GLN A 197 -17.22 -4.58 -0.11
CA GLN A 197 -16.25 -3.64 -0.69
C GLN A 197 -16.93 -2.63 -1.62
N LYS A 198 -17.83 -3.08 -2.50
CA LYS A 198 -18.56 -2.20 -3.42
C LYS A 198 -19.39 -1.15 -2.70
N ARG A 199 -20.09 -1.53 -1.63
CA ARG A 199 -20.91 -0.58 -0.85
C ARG A 199 -20.05 0.46 -0.12
N VAL A 200 -18.87 0.08 0.37
CA VAL A 200 -17.90 1.03 0.96
C VAL A 200 -17.32 1.96 -0.12
N ILE A 201 -16.97 1.42 -1.29
CA ILE A 201 -16.47 2.16 -2.46
C ILE A 201 -17.49 3.21 -2.91
N ASP A 202 -18.78 2.88 -2.95
CA ASP A 202 -19.86 3.82 -3.32
C ASP A 202 -19.85 5.11 -2.47
N VAL A 203 -19.69 4.95 -1.17
CA VAL A 203 -19.65 6.09 -0.24
C VAL A 203 -18.34 6.84 -0.33
N TYR A 204 -17.22 6.11 -0.27
CA TYR A 204 -15.88 6.69 -0.15
C TYR A 204 -15.48 7.46 -1.43
N TYR A 205 -15.44 6.79 -2.56
CA TYR A 205 -15.05 7.45 -3.81
C TYR A 205 -16.16 8.31 -4.42
N GLY A 206 -17.42 8.07 -4.06
CA GLY A 206 -18.53 8.96 -4.39
C GLY A 206 -18.33 10.38 -3.85
N LEU A 207 -17.60 10.54 -2.74
CA LEU A 207 -17.27 11.82 -2.13
C LEU A 207 -15.91 12.36 -2.63
N LEU A 208 -14.83 11.60 -2.46
CA LEU A 208 -13.47 12.12 -2.66
C LEU A 208 -12.83 11.75 -4.01
N GLY A 209 -13.43 10.85 -4.79
CA GLY A 209 -12.78 10.26 -5.97
C GLY A 209 -12.32 11.25 -7.05
N LYS A 210 -12.94 12.42 -7.16
CA LYS A 210 -12.56 13.47 -8.13
C LYS A 210 -11.37 14.33 -7.69
N TYR A 211 -10.90 14.18 -6.45
CA TYR A 211 -9.82 15.00 -5.88
C TYR A 211 -8.52 14.23 -5.65
N ILE A 212 -8.43 13.01 -6.16
CA ILE A 212 -7.27 12.14 -5.99
C ILE A 212 -6.62 11.80 -7.33
N ASP A 213 -5.32 11.62 -7.32
CA ASP A 213 -4.52 11.25 -8.48
C ASP A 213 -4.19 9.74 -8.48
N CYS A 214 -4.19 9.10 -7.29
CA CYS A 214 -3.97 7.68 -7.13
C CYS A 214 -4.74 7.13 -5.93
N THR A 215 -5.13 5.85 -5.99
CA THR A 215 -5.61 5.11 -4.83
C THR A 215 -4.73 3.90 -4.57
N THR A 216 -4.49 3.59 -3.27
CA THR A 216 -3.68 2.44 -2.87
C THR A 216 -4.58 1.29 -2.41
N SER A 217 -4.30 0.09 -2.81
CA SER A 217 -4.91 -1.12 -2.27
C SER A 217 -3.85 -2.13 -1.86
N GLY A 218 -4.21 -3.16 -1.11
CA GLY A 218 -3.30 -4.21 -0.70
C GLY A 218 -3.98 -5.56 -0.64
N ASP A 219 -3.19 -6.58 -0.90
CA ASP A 219 -3.52 -7.99 -0.70
C ASP A 219 -2.24 -8.81 -0.92
N ASP A 220 -1.66 -9.39 0.12
CA ASP A 220 -0.33 -10.01 0.05
C ASP A 220 -0.41 -11.44 -0.49
N PHE A 221 0.20 -11.67 -1.66
CA PHE A 221 0.14 -12.96 -2.35
C PHE A 221 1.45 -13.75 -2.32
N GLY A 222 2.54 -13.17 -1.81
CA GLY A 222 3.86 -13.74 -1.93
C GLY A 222 4.63 -13.91 -0.62
N THR A 223 5.57 -14.85 -0.65
CA THR A 223 6.63 -15.00 0.34
C THR A 223 7.97 -14.56 -0.27
N GLN A 224 9.04 -14.57 0.50
CA GLN A 224 10.39 -14.30 -0.04
C GLN A 224 10.85 -15.33 -1.08
N LYS A 225 10.29 -16.54 -1.10
CA LYS A 225 10.70 -17.65 -1.95
C LYS A 225 9.76 -17.96 -3.10
N GLY A 226 8.55 -17.43 -3.08
CA GLY A 226 7.52 -17.68 -4.08
C GLY A 226 6.14 -17.25 -3.60
N PRO A 227 5.12 -17.34 -4.47
CA PRO A 227 3.75 -17.02 -4.10
C PRO A 227 3.14 -18.05 -3.16
N PHE A 228 2.09 -17.65 -2.41
CA PHE A 228 1.33 -18.55 -1.52
C PHE A 228 0.49 -19.59 -2.27
N MET A 229 0.17 -19.33 -3.53
CA MET A 229 -0.69 -20.18 -4.34
C MET A 229 -0.18 -20.28 -5.78
N SER A 230 -0.68 -21.27 -6.54
CA SER A 230 -0.38 -21.39 -7.96
C SER A 230 -1.04 -20.29 -8.79
N THR A 231 -0.54 -20.06 -10.01
CA THR A 231 -1.18 -19.11 -10.95
C THR A 231 -2.61 -19.53 -11.29
N ALA A 232 -2.90 -20.83 -11.40
CA ALA A 232 -4.24 -21.32 -11.63
C ALA A 232 -5.20 -20.99 -10.48
N MET A 233 -4.76 -21.16 -9.23
CA MET A 233 -5.56 -20.78 -8.06
C MET A 233 -5.74 -19.26 -7.97
N PHE A 234 -4.73 -18.48 -8.31
CA PHE A 234 -4.85 -17.02 -8.37
C PHE A 234 -5.87 -16.59 -9.43
N ASP A 235 -5.82 -17.18 -10.63
CA ASP A 235 -6.74 -16.87 -11.72
C ASP A 235 -8.18 -17.26 -11.40
N GLU A 236 -8.39 -18.33 -10.62
CA GLU A 236 -9.71 -18.81 -10.23
C GLU A 236 -10.29 -18.02 -9.04
N PHE A 237 -9.53 -17.87 -7.94
CA PHE A 237 -10.05 -17.43 -6.65
C PHE A 237 -9.78 -15.96 -6.32
N ILE A 238 -8.78 -15.33 -6.93
CA ILE A 238 -8.38 -13.95 -6.57
C ILE A 238 -8.66 -12.99 -7.72
N LYS A 239 -8.17 -13.28 -8.90
CA LYS A 239 -8.23 -12.40 -10.06
C LYS A 239 -9.64 -11.89 -10.40
N PRO A 240 -10.72 -12.68 -10.39
CA PRO A 240 -12.06 -12.20 -10.73
C PRO A 240 -12.55 -11.10 -9.77
N TYR A 241 -12.28 -11.28 -8.48
CA TYR A 241 -12.70 -10.36 -7.42
C TYR A 241 -11.85 -9.08 -7.40
N LEU A 242 -10.54 -9.21 -7.58
CA LEU A 242 -9.64 -8.06 -7.71
C LEU A 242 -9.99 -7.24 -8.96
N LYS A 243 -10.16 -7.88 -10.11
CA LYS A 243 -10.54 -7.22 -11.37
C LYS A 243 -11.84 -6.44 -11.22
N GLU A 244 -12.85 -7.05 -10.60
CA GLU A 244 -14.14 -6.39 -10.39
C GLU A 244 -14.01 -5.24 -9.37
N ARG A 245 -13.23 -5.38 -8.31
CA ARG A 245 -12.96 -4.30 -7.35
C ARG A 245 -12.28 -3.11 -8.02
N VAL A 246 -11.23 -3.35 -8.81
CA VAL A 246 -10.53 -2.30 -9.58
C VAL A 246 -11.50 -1.61 -10.54
N ARG A 247 -12.22 -2.40 -11.36
CA ARG A 247 -13.20 -1.88 -12.30
C ARG A 247 -14.29 -1.04 -11.61
N TYR A 248 -14.75 -1.51 -10.46
CA TYR A 248 -15.79 -0.82 -9.70
C TYR A 248 -15.29 0.50 -9.10
N THR A 249 -14.07 0.53 -8.57
CA THR A 249 -13.42 1.75 -8.08
C THR A 249 -13.26 2.78 -9.21
N LYS A 250 -12.80 2.35 -10.38
CA LYS A 250 -12.60 3.23 -11.57
C LYS A 250 -13.91 3.79 -12.16
N ARG A 251 -15.08 3.44 -11.62
CA ARG A 251 -16.36 4.12 -11.97
C ARG A 251 -16.54 5.46 -11.28
N TYR A 252 -15.81 5.69 -10.20
CA TYR A 252 -15.91 6.89 -9.35
C TYR A 252 -14.72 7.83 -9.49
N THR A 253 -13.62 7.35 -10.07
CA THR A 253 -12.37 8.12 -10.17
C THR A 253 -11.55 7.69 -11.37
N ASP A 254 -10.87 8.67 -11.99
CA ASP A 254 -9.85 8.45 -13.02
C ASP A 254 -8.44 8.22 -12.41
N ALA A 255 -8.35 8.17 -11.08
CA ALA A 255 -7.11 7.98 -10.36
C ALA A 255 -6.43 6.64 -10.71
N PHE A 256 -5.11 6.63 -10.73
CA PHE A 256 -4.33 5.41 -10.90
C PHE A 256 -4.56 4.44 -9.75
N TYR A 257 -4.56 3.16 -10.04
CA TYR A 257 -4.76 2.10 -9.06
C TYR A 257 -3.41 1.45 -8.70
N LYS A 258 -2.91 1.76 -7.50
CA LYS A 258 -1.74 1.09 -6.91
C LYS A 258 -2.19 -0.17 -6.18
N HIS A 259 -1.52 -1.28 -6.42
CA HIS A 259 -1.70 -2.52 -5.65
C HIS A 259 -0.43 -2.87 -4.90
N HIS A 260 -0.57 -3.04 -3.57
CA HIS A 260 0.48 -3.52 -2.69
C HIS A 260 0.36 -5.03 -2.55
N THR A 261 1.47 -5.74 -2.73
CA THR A 261 1.60 -7.16 -2.45
C THR A 261 3.05 -7.49 -2.16
N CYS A 262 3.34 -7.89 -0.93
CA CYS A 262 4.68 -8.28 -0.51
C CYS A 262 5.15 -9.57 -1.17
N GLY A 263 6.46 -9.76 -1.18
CA GLY A 263 7.09 -11.01 -1.57
C GLY A 263 7.22 -11.24 -3.08
N SER A 264 7.46 -12.49 -3.44
CA SER A 264 7.65 -12.93 -4.83
C SER A 264 6.32 -13.10 -5.53
N VAL A 265 5.94 -12.11 -6.33
CA VAL A 265 4.69 -12.08 -7.10
C VAL A 265 4.91 -11.96 -8.61
N TYR A 266 6.13 -12.16 -9.07
CA TYR A 266 6.51 -12.05 -10.49
C TYR A 266 5.52 -12.74 -11.43
N HIS A 267 5.11 -13.98 -11.11
CA HIS A 267 4.19 -14.76 -11.95
C HIS A 267 2.75 -14.21 -11.94
N PHE A 268 2.39 -13.37 -11.02
CA PHE A 268 1.06 -12.74 -10.96
C PHE A 268 1.02 -11.36 -11.62
N ILE A 269 2.16 -10.75 -11.94
CA ILE A 269 2.20 -9.41 -12.57
C ILE A 269 1.35 -9.33 -13.85
N PRO A 270 1.39 -10.29 -14.78
CA PRO A 270 0.50 -10.26 -15.95
C PRO A 270 -0.99 -10.24 -15.59
N ALA A 271 -1.38 -10.99 -14.56
CA ALA A 271 -2.76 -11.01 -14.07
C ALA A 271 -3.16 -9.72 -13.37
N LEU A 272 -2.25 -9.09 -12.61
CA LEU A 272 -2.47 -7.79 -11.99
C LEU A 272 -2.68 -6.70 -13.05
N ILE A 273 -1.87 -6.70 -14.11
CA ILE A 273 -2.04 -5.79 -15.26
C ILE A 273 -3.42 -6.01 -15.91
N ASP A 274 -3.83 -7.25 -16.14
CA ASP A 274 -5.15 -7.58 -16.69
C ASP A 274 -6.32 -7.17 -15.76
N CYS A 275 -6.09 -7.12 -14.46
CA CYS A 275 -7.05 -6.57 -13.50
C CYS A 275 -7.19 -5.04 -13.58
N GLY A 276 -6.30 -4.35 -14.29
CA GLY A 276 -6.29 -2.88 -14.40
C GLY A 276 -5.50 -2.20 -13.28
N VAL A 277 -4.54 -2.88 -12.68
CA VAL A 277 -3.55 -2.31 -11.75
C VAL A 277 -2.56 -1.49 -12.58
N ASP A 278 -2.40 -0.21 -12.23
CA ASP A 278 -1.51 0.71 -12.91
C ASP A 278 -0.12 0.76 -12.27
N ILE A 279 -0.04 0.50 -10.96
CA ILE A 279 1.20 0.61 -10.17
C ILE A 279 1.33 -0.60 -9.24
N LEU A 280 2.45 -1.30 -9.30
CA LEU A 280 2.81 -2.38 -8.37
C LEU A 280 3.73 -1.87 -7.26
N ASN A 281 3.41 -2.20 -6.02
CA ASN A 281 4.21 -1.94 -4.82
C ASN A 281 4.21 -3.19 -3.91
N PRO A 282 5.32 -3.52 -3.25
CA PRO A 282 6.64 -2.94 -3.48
C PRO A 282 7.40 -3.64 -4.60
N ILE A 283 8.52 -3.05 -5.03
CA ILE A 283 9.65 -3.84 -5.45
C ILE A 283 10.38 -4.21 -4.17
N GLN A 284 10.36 -5.49 -3.78
CA GLN A 284 11.05 -5.94 -2.58
C GLN A 284 12.42 -6.51 -2.93
N PRO A 285 13.54 -5.85 -2.58
CA PRO A 285 14.88 -6.36 -2.84
C PRO A 285 15.16 -7.71 -2.18
N GLY A 286 16.00 -8.53 -2.81
CA GLY A 286 16.39 -9.84 -2.27
C GLY A 286 15.34 -10.95 -2.34
N VAL A 287 14.17 -10.67 -2.93
CA VAL A 287 13.09 -11.64 -3.09
C VAL A 287 13.18 -12.30 -4.47
N TYR A 288 12.86 -13.59 -4.52
CA TYR A 288 12.95 -14.41 -5.73
C TYR A 288 12.21 -13.80 -6.93
N MET A 289 12.90 -13.62 -8.03
CA MET A 289 12.44 -13.03 -9.31
C MET A 289 11.94 -11.57 -9.24
N MET A 290 12.20 -10.84 -8.16
CA MET A 290 11.78 -9.44 -8.00
C MET A 290 12.95 -8.46 -8.20
N GLU A 291 14.00 -8.86 -8.91
CA GLU A 291 15.12 -7.99 -9.26
C GLU A 291 14.67 -6.84 -10.17
N CYS A 292 15.11 -5.62 -9.87
CA CYS A 292 14.73 -4.41 -10.60
C CYS A 292 14.96 -4.53 -12.12
N GLU A 293 16.10 -5.10 -12.53
CA GLU A 293 16.48 -5.28 -13.93
C GLU A 293 15.48 -6.18 -14.66
N ARG A 294 15.08 -7.29 -14.02
CA ARG A 294 14.11 -8.23 -14.56
C ARG A 294 12.72 -7.59 -14.67
N LEU A 295 12.26 -6.99 -13.60
CA LEU A 295 10.94 -6.34 -13.57
C LEU A 295 10.83 -5.24 -14.62
N LYS A 296 11.87 -4.41 -14.74
CA LYS A 296 11.92 -3.34 -15.75
C LYS A 296 11.95 -3.88 -17.17
N ALA A 297 12.73 -4.93 -17.42
CA ALA A 297 12.83 -5.54 -18.74
C ALA A 297 11.52 -6.22 -19.21
N ASP A 298 10.85 -6.91 -18.30
CA ASP A 298 9.70 -7.74 -18.65
C ASP A 298 8.35 -7.00 -18.61
N PHE A 299 8.24 -5.98 -17.73
CA PHE A 299 6.97 -5.31 -17.46
C PHE A 299 7.04 -3.78 -17.43
N GLY A 300 8.24 -3.17 -17.52
CA GLY A 300 8.45 -1.74 -17.32
C GLY A 300 7.78 -0.82 -18.35
N ASP A 301 7.19 -1.36 -19.40
CA ASP A 301 6.37 -0.67 -20.40
C ASP A 301 4.85 -0.85 -20.18
N LYS A 302 4.44 -1.62 -19.17
CA LYS A 302 3.04 -2.04 -18.96
C LYS A 302 2.49 -1.70 -17.58
N ILE A 303 3.37 -1.60 -16.58
CA ILE A 303 2.99 -1.27 -15.21
C ILE A 303 4.10 -0.42 -14.59
N ALA A 304 3.71 0.58 -13.81
CA ALA A 304 4.66 1.37 -13.03
C ALA A 304 5.03 0.63 -11.74
N PHE A 305 6.23 0.91 -11.22
CA PHE A 305 6.76 0.29 -10.02
C PHE A 305 6.99 1.34 -8.93
N TRP A 306 6.66 0.98 -7.69
CA TRP A 306 6.80 1.84 -6.53
C TRP A 306 7.53 1.10 -5.41
N GLY A 307 8.65 1.65 -4.91
CA GLY A 307 9.46 1.04 -3.87
C GLY A 307 10.91 0.80 -4.28
N GLY A 308 11.51 -0.27 -3.78
CA GLY A 308 12.82 -0.77 -4.23
C GLY A 308 13.97 -0.51 -3.28
N ILE A 309 13.83 0.36 -2.27
CA ILE A 309 14.90 0.57 -1.28
C ILE A 309 14.70 -0.42 -0.12
N ASP A 310 15.69 -1.27 0.08
CA ASP A 310 15.66 -2.35 1.08
C ASP A 310 15.56 -1.81 2.51
N THR A 311 14.46 -2.17 3.17
CA THR A 311 14.16 -1.82 4.57
C THR A 311 14.57 -2.89 5.57
N GLN A 312 15.02 -4.07 5.12
CA GLN A 312 15.39 -5.19 5.99
C GLN A 312 16.87 -5.22 6.35
N HIS A 313 17.75 -4.80 5.41
CA HIS A 313 19.19 -4.85 5.59
C HIS A 313 19.86 -3.53 5.26
N LEU A 314 19.61 -2.95 4.08
CA LEU A 314 20.32 -1.76 3.63
C LEU A 314 20.04 -0.55 4.54
N LEU A 315 18.77 -0.24 4.80
CA LEU A 315 18.43 0.93 5.61
C LEU A 315 18.79 0.78 7.09
N PRO A 316 18.61 -0.38 7.76
CA PRO A 316 19.03 -0.57 9.14
C PRO A 316 20.56 -0.60 9.31
N GLU A 317 21.25 -1.36 8.47
CA GLU A 317 22.64 -1.77 8.70
C GLU A 317 23.67 -1.03 7.83
N GLY A 318 23.22 -0.45 6.70
CA GLY A 318 24.10 0.22 5.74
C GLY A 318 24.57 1.59 6.18
N SER A 319 25.69 2.04 5.63
CA SER A 319 26.14 3.43 5.71
C SER A 319 25.33 4.33 4.77
N GLU A 320 25.31 5.64 5.04
CA GLU A 320 24.69 6.63 4.13
C GLU A 320 25.23 6.52 2.69
N GLN A 321 26.50 6.19 2.53
CA GLN A 321 27.09 6.06 1.19
C GLN A 321 26.59 4.81 0.47
N GLU A 322 26.44 3.67 1.15
CA GLU A 322 25.86 2.45 0.58
C GLU A 322 24.40 2.66 0.18
N VAL A 323 23.62 3.38 1.00
CA VAL A 323 22.24 3.76 0.65
C VAL A 323 22.22 4.62 -0.61
N LYS A 324 23.06 5.67 -0.69
CA LYS A 324 23.12 6.53 -1.88
C LYS A 324 23.54 5.76 -3.14
N ASP A 325 24.48 4.84 -3.02
CA ASP A 325 24.97 4.07 -4.17
C ASP A 325 23.89 3.06 -4.64
N ALA A 326 23.15 2.45 -3.73
CA ALA A 326 21.99 1.60 -4.05
C ALA A 326 20.88 2.41 -4.75
N VAL A 327 20.55 3.60 -4.27
CA VAL A 327 19.59 4.51 -4.92
C VAL A 327 20.02 4.86 -6.34
N LYS A 328 21.30 5.24 -6.54
CA LYS A 328 21.84 5.55 -7.88
C LYS A 328 21.75 4.36 -8.82
N HIS A 329 22.04 3.15 -8.31
CA HIS A 329 21.91 1.92 -9.07
C HIS A 329 20.45 1.68 -9.51
N ILE A 330 19.50 1.71 -8.57
CA ILE A 330 18.08 1.51 -8.86
C ILE A 330 17.57 2.54 -9.87
N LEU A 331 17.90 3.82 -9.70
CA LEU A 331 17.50 4.89 -10.64
C LEU A 331 18.09 4.65 -12.03
N SER A 332 19.34 4.17 -12.13
CA SER A 332 19.96 3.86 -13.41
C SER A 332 19.25 2.77 -14.21
N VAL A 333 18.48 1.93 -13.53
CA VAL A 333 17.68 0.83 -14.10
C VAL A 333 16.23 1.26 -14.29
N MET A 334 15.57 1.68 -13.21
CA MET A 334 14.13 1.81 -13.12
C MET A 334 13.59 3.10 -13.71
N ASP A 335 14.36 4.21 -13.66
CA ASP A 335 13.88 5.53 -14.14
C ASP A 335 13.98 5.69 -15.67
N LYS A 336 14.51 4.71 -16.39
CA LYS A 336 14.55 4.72 -17.86
C LYS A 336 13.13 4.62 -18.43
N ASN A 337 12.74 5.61 -19.23
CA ASN A 337 11.40 5.66 -19.85
C ASN A 337 10.25 5.70 -18.81
N GLY A 338 10.44 6.38 -17.68
CA GLY A 338 9.43 6.51 -16.63
C GLY A 338 9.03 5.18 -15.97
N GLY A 339 7.83 5.13 -15.43
CA GLY A 339 7.29 3.92 -14.80
C GLY A 339 7.90 3.62 -13.43
N TYR A 340 8.43 4.66 -12.72
CA TYR A 340 9.06 4.42 -11.41
C TYR A 340 8.79 5.52 -10.38
N ILE A 341 8.53 5.07 -9.13
CA ILE A 341 8.37 5.90 -7.94
C ILE A 341 9.36 5.40 -6.89
N LEU A 342 10.34 6.25 -6.55
CA LEU A 342 11.36 5.96 -5.55
C LEU A 342 10.80 6.05 -4.15
N SER A 343 10.87 4.96 -3.39
CA SER A 343 10.53 4.92 -1.97
C SER A 343 11.21 3.76 -1.25
N PRO A 344 11.18 3.74 0.09
CA PRO A 344 11.39 2.51 0.84
C PRO A 344 10.48 1.38 0.33
N ALA A 345 10.96 0.15 0.33
CA ALA A 345 10.18 -1.02 -0.11
C ALA A 345 9.00 -1.30 0.84
N HIS A 346 9.14 -0.97 2.10
CA HIS A 346 8.10 -1.08 3.11
C HIS A 346 8.24 0.02 4.17
N THR A 347 7.34 0.02 5.15
CA THR A 347 7.34 0.90 6.32
C THR A 347 8.69 0.91 7.02
N ILE A 348 9.17 2.10 7.34
CA ILE A 348 10.40 2.31 8.10
C ILE A 348 10.15 2.03 9.57
N GLN A 349 10.90 1.07 10.12
CA GLN A 349 10.81 0.59 11.49
C GLN A 349 11.82 1.31 12.40
N TYR A 350 11.78 1.00 13.69
CA TYR A 350 12.59 1.60 14.76
C TYR A 350 14.12 1.38 14.62
N ASP A 351 14.52 0.39 13.85
CA ASP A 351 15.92 0.01 13.61
C ASP A 351 16.60 0.79 12.48
N VAL A 352 15.83 1.62 11.75
CA VAL A 352 16.35 2.42 10.63
C VAL A 352 16.79 3.81 11.12
N PRO A 353 18.09 4.15 11.01
CA PRO A 353 18.57 5.50 11.33
C PRO A 353 17.98 6.56 10.39
N ALA A 354 17.52 7.69 10.94
CA ALA A 354 16.94 8.79 10.15
C ALA A 354 17.89 9.32 9.07
N ARG A 355 19.23 9.33 9.30
CA ARG A 355 20.22 9.71 8.30
C ARG A 355 20.18 8.82 7.05
N ASN A 356 19.86 7.54 7.19
CA ASN A 356 19.73 6.61 6.07
C ASN A 356 18.46 6.87 5.26
N VAL A 357 17.37 7.28 5.92
CA VAL A 357 16.16 7.76 5.21
C VAL A 357 16.47 9.01 4.38
N ILE A 358 17.18 9.98 4.96
CA ILE A 358 17.62 11.20 4.25
C ILE A 358 18.56 10.85 3.10
N ALA A 359 19.44 9.85 3.28
CA ALA A 359 20.39 9.43 2.26
C ALA A 359 19.72 8.89 0.98
N ILE A 360 18.50 8.36 1.06
CA ILE A 360 17.73 7.94 -0.12
C ILE A 360 17.56 9.13 -1.08
N TYR A 361 17.00 10.24 -0.59
CA TYR A 361 16.67 11.39 -1.44
C TYR A 361 17.92 12.20 -1.82
N ARG A 362 18.90 12.29 -0.94
CA ARG A 362 20.21 12.89 -1.28
C ARG A 362 20.95 12.10 -2.36
N GLY A 363 20.89 10.77 -2.31
CA GLY A 363 21.46 9.91 -3.34
C GLY A 363 20.80 10.11 -4.70
N ALA A 364 19.48 10.27 -4.70
CA ALA A 364 18.71 10.58 -5.90
C ALA A 364 19.06 11.96 -6.48
N ASP A 365 19.14 13.00 -5.64
CA ASP A 365 19.56 14.33 -6.07
C ASP A 365 20.98 14.34 -6.67
N GLU A 366 21.91 13.59 -6.05
CA GLU A 366 23.26 13.45 -6.59
C GLU A 366 23.28 12.74 -7.96
N PHE A 367 22.39 11.78 -8.17
CA PHE A 367 22.23 11.08 -9.45
C PHE A 367 21.83 12.03 -10.56
N TYR A 368 20.79 12.85 -10.34
CA TYR A 368 20.28 13.77 -11.36
C TYR A 368 21.20 14.97 -11.59
N ARG A 369 21.87 15.51 -10.56
CA ARG A 369 22.86 16.60 -10.73
C ARG A 369 24.06 16.22 -11.59
N LYS A 370 24.41 14.94 -11.67
CA LYS A 370 25.51 14.46 -12.53
C LYS A 370 25.11 14.28 -14.00
N GLN A 371 23.81 14.37 -14.30
CA GLN A 371 23.28 14.24 -15.67
C GLN A 371 23.10 15.60 -16.37
N ILE A 372 23.23 16.71 -15.62
CA ILE A 372 23.22 18.10 -16.12
C ILE A 372 24.66 18.56 -16.36
#